data_66f822e7cca26b56f5ef099dec3e2339
#
_entry.id   66f822e7cca26b56f5ef099dec3e2339
#
_cell.length_a   1.000
_cell.length_b   1.000
_cell.length_c   1.000
_cell.angle_alpha   90.00
_cell.angle_beta   90.00
_cell.angle_gamma   90.00
#
_symmetry.space_group_name_H-M   'P 1'
#
loop_
_entity.id
_entity.type
_entity.pdbx_description
1 polymer ?
#
loop_
_entity_poly.entity_id
_entity_poly.type
_entity_poly.pdbx_seq_one_letter_code
_entity_poly.pdbx_strand_id
1 'polypeptide(L)'
;MSKAAVTWKKAQRFLPLTYRKATPRRTLDLGKMATLPSGYFPTNPSILKVDGGFLICVRGVNYVLKDTRSMAAEFTGGDGFRTVNRFFLASSDFVATTRLPRLDKAFANVEDVKLFSFGGEIYGMGSRVTDRDDNSCRITLGHIRRDFSSADFQDIPSPFGIRQEKNWSPFSRDGHLYFVYSYHPLVILRYRFDSASVEFHQPDQAAYRPNALPFLVCGSSPGLATRSGHLFVAHRRSVRLPNLHRAYVSRLYHLDWRMSAVAAGSYFVIERPAIQFVNGLIMDRQSVFISYGNNDNSAHLACFHKDEFFRAVA
;
A
#
# COMPACT_ATOMS: atom_id res chain seq x y z
N MET A 1 -0.51 24.47 22.66
CA MET A 1 -0.28 23.08 23.12
C MET A 1 1.04 23.02 23.86
N SER A 2 1.11 22.46 25.07
CA SER A 2 2.34 22.36 25.84
C SER A 2 3.34 21.40 25.18
N LYS A 3 4.67 21.63 25.39
CA LYS A 3 5.73 20.73 24.91
C LYS A 3 5.51 19.28 25.35
N ALA A 4 4.95 19.05 26.53
CA ALA A 4 4.61 17.74 27.08
C ALA A 4 3.52 17.02 26.26
N ALA A 5 2.48 17.73 25.82
CA ALA A 5 1.42 17.15 24.96
C ALA A 5 1.93 16.74 23.58
N VAL A 6 2.89 17.49 23.02
CA VAL A 6 3.54 17.15 21.74
C VAL A 6 4.46 15.93 21.89
N THR A 7 5.16 15.82 23.03
CA THR A 7 6.06 14.69 23.32
C THR A 7 5.26 13.41 23.56
N TRP A 8 4.16 13.47 24.30
CA TRP A 8 3.26 12.34 24.53
C TRP A 8 2.60 11.83 23.23
N LYS A 9 2.14 12.73 22.35
CA LYS A 9 1.61 12.37 21.03
C LYS A 9 2.67 11.72 20.13
N LYS A 10 3.94 12.15 20.22
CA LYS A 10 5.05 11.49 19.50
C LYS A 10 5.33 10.08 20.06
N ALA A 11 5.26 9.91 21.37
CA ALA A 11 5.47 8.62 22.02
C ALA A 11 4.39 7.60 21.68
N GLN A 12 3.12 8.00 21.59
CA GLN A 12 2.03 7.11 21.20
C GLN A 12 2.18 6.52 19.79
N ARG A 13 2.94 7.15 18.89
CA ARG A 13 3.25 6.62 17.56
C ARG A 13 4.03 5.31 17.59
N PHE A 14 4.74 5.04 18.68
CA PHE A 14 5.71 3.97 18.78
C PHE A 14 5.47 3.05 19.99
N LEU A 15 4.29 3.11 20.60
CA LEU A 15 3.95 2.16 21.65
C LEU A 15 3.94 0.74 21.09
N PRO A 16 4.50 -0.22 21.81
CA PRO A 16 4.43 -1.63 21.43
C PRO A 16 2.96 -2.04 21.35
N LEU A 17 2.62 -2.77 20.28
CA LEU A 17 1.28 -3.30 20.06
C LEU A 17 1.31 -4.81 20.21
N THR A 18 0.27 -5.34 20.82
CA THR A 18 0.00 -6.77 20.71
C THR A 18 -0.47 -7.08 19.29
N TYR A 19 0.04 -8.15 18.73
CA TYR A 19 -0.30 -8.62 17.38
C TYR A 19 -0.30 -10.14 17.35
N ARG A 20 -1.05 -10.67 16.42
CA ARG A 20 -1.05 -12.11 16.10
C ARG A 20 -0.09 -12.39 14.96
N LYS A 21 0.32 -13.63 14.84
CA LYS A 21 1.13 -14.08 13.71
C LYS A 21 0.23 -14.81 12.71
N ALA A 22 0.17 -14.28 11.48
CA ALA A 22 -0.47 -14.94 10.36
C ALA A 22 0.60 -15.74 9.59
N THR A 23 0.51 -17.08 9.63
CA THR A 23 1.47 -17.96 8.96
C THR A 23 0.88 -18.43 7.63
N PRO A 24 1.47 -18.06 6.47
CA PRO A 24 1.00 -18.50 5.17
C PRO A 24 1.29 -19.97 4.94
N ARG A 25 0.49 -20.65 4.11
CA ARG A 25 0.76 -21.99 3.60
C ARG A 25 1.94 -22.00 2.64
N ARG A 26 2.08 -20.93 1.86
CA ARG A 26 3.14 -20.73 0.89
C ARG A 26 3.50 -19.26 0.81
N THR A 27 4.80 -18.97 0.69
CA THR A 27 5.31 -17.63 0.39
C THR A 27 6.12 -17.71 -0.90
N LEU A 28 5.80 -16.84 -1.86
CA LEU A 28 6.54 -16.69 -3.11
C LEU A 28 7.44 -15.46 -3.01
N ASP A 29 8.67 -15.58 -3.48
CA ASP A 29 9.62 -14.47 -3.59
C ASP A 29 9.42 -13.73 -4.92
N LEU A 30 8.61 -12.68 -4.90
CA LEU A 30 8.34 -11.85 -6.07
C LEU A 30 9.58 -11.03 -6.49
N GLY A 31 10.50 -10.78 -5.55
CA GLY A 31 11.75 -10.07 -5.85
C GLY A 31 12.62 -10.84 -6.86
N LYS A 32 12.71 -12.16 -6.72
CA LYS A 32 13.43 -13.02 -7.67
C LYS A 32 12.77 -13.03 -9.06
N MET A 33 11.44 -12.97 -9.11
CA MET A 33 10.68 -12.94 -10.36
C MET A 33 10.83 -11.60 -11.10
N ALA A 34 11.01 -10.50 -10.38
CA ALA A 34 11.00 -9.15 -10.94
C ALA A 34 12.26 -8.76 -11.72
N THR A 35 13.40 -9.43 -11.50
CA THR A 35 14.70 -9.12 -12.16
C THR A 35 15.01 -7.62 -12.16
N LEU A 36 15.26 -7.06 -10.99
CA LEU A 36 15.58 -5.63 -10.82
C LEU A 36 16.97 -5.29 -11.38
N PRO A 37 17.24 -4.03 -11.72
CA PRO A 37 18.60 -3.58 -12.07
C PRO A 37 19.58 -3.77 -10.91
N SER A 38 20.87 -3.89 -11.21
CA SER A 38 21.92 -3.94 -10.19
C SER A 38 21.84 -2.74 -9.25
N GLY A 39 22.02 -2.98 -7.95
CA GLY A 39 21.93 -1.95 -6.92
C GLY A 39 20.51 -1.58 -6.47
N TYR A 40 19.48 -2.26 -6.99
CA TYR A 40 18.10 -2.09 -6.52
C TYR A 40 17.61 -3.30 -5.74
N PHE A 41 16.89 -3.04 -4.65
CA PHE A 41 16.30 -4.04 -3.76
C PHE A 41 14.78 -4.07 -3.93
N PRO A 42 14.18 -5.27 -4.02
CA PRO A 42 12.74 -5.40 -4.22
C PRO A 42 11.97 -5.04 -2.96
N THR A 43 10.83 -4.35 -3.11
CA THR A 43 9.92 -4.02 -2.01
C THR A 43 8.50 -3.81 -2.49
N ASN A 44 7.57 -3.74 -1.57
CA ASN A 44 6.18 -3.31 -1.67
C ASN A 44 5.45 -3.75 -2.96
N PRO A 45 5.40 -5.06 -3.24
CA PRO A 45 4.75 -5.55 -4.46
C PRO A 45 3.24 -5.35 -4.39
N SER A 46 2.63 -5.06 -5.53
CA SER A 46 1.18 -5.06 -5.71
C SER A 46 0.75 -6.15 -6.68
N ILE A 47 -0.46 -6.65 -6.50
CA ILE A 47 -1.01 -7.74 -7.29
C ILE A 47 -2.49 -7.46 -7.64
N LEU A 48 -2.87 -7.76 -8.87
CA LEU A 48 -4.25 -7.70 -9.36
C LEU A 48 -4.55 -8.96 -10.15
N LYS A 49 -5.70 -9.57 -9.91
CA LYS A 49 -6.19 -10.67 -10.73
C LYS A 49 -6.66 -10.13 -12.08
N VAL A 50 -6.18 -10.73 -13.16
CA VAL A 50 -6.54 -10.42 -14.55
C VAL A 50 -6.92 -11.71 -15.27
N ASP A 51 -7.40 -11.60 -16.52
CA ASP A 51 -7.69 -12.77 -17.33
C ASP A 51 -6.41 -13.61 -17.53
N GLY A 52 -6.51 -14.89 -17.23
CA GLY A 52 -5.41 -15.85 -17.36
C GLY A 52 -4.38 -15.86 -16.23
N GLY A 53 -4.51 -14.98 -15.20
CA GLY A 53 -3.55 -14.98 -14.10
C GLY A 53 -3.53 -13.71 -13.26
N PHE A 54 -2.33 -13.12 -13.10
CA PHE A 54 -2.13 -11.96 -12.26
C PHE A 54 -1.23 -10.91 -12.91
N LEU A 55 -1.62 -9.65 -12.84
CA LEU A 55 -0.72 -8.52 -13.07
C LEU A 55 -0.03 -8.20 -11.74
N ILE A 56 1.30 -8.14 -11.78
CA ILE A 56 2.13 -7.88 -10.60
C ILE A 56 3.05 -6.70 -10.89
N CYS A 57 3.17 -5.80 -9.91
CA CYS A 57 4.14 -4.72 -9.89
C CYS A 57 5.05 -4.91 -8.68
N VAL A 58 6.36 -4.95 -8.88
CA VAL A 58 7.36 -4.96 -7.80
C VAL A 58 8.14 -3.67 -7.86
N ARG A 59 8.15 -2.92 -6.76
CA ARG A 59 8.98 -1.73 -6.60
C ARG A 59 10.41 -2.13 -6.30
N GLY A 60 11.38 -1.44 -6.89
CA GLY A 60 12.79 -1.52 -6.55
C GLY A 60 13.28 -0.19 -6.00
N VAL A 61 14.07 -0.22 -4.93
CA VAL A 61 14.68 0.95 -4.28
C VAL A 61 16.19 0.82 -4.26
N ASN A 62 16.92 1.93 -4.40
CA ASN A 62 18.38 1.95 -4.44
C ASN A 62 19.03 2.16 -3.07
N TYR A 63 18.42 1.64 -2.01
CA TYR A 63 18.95 1.72 -0.65
C TYR A 63 18.62 0.48 0.16
N VAL A 64 19.36 0.31 1.26
CA VAL A 64 19.10 -0.69 2.31
C VAL A 64 18.94 0.03 3.65
N LEU A 65 17.93 -0.34 4.41
CA LEU A 65 17.78 0.13 5.80
C LEU A 65 18.81 -0.55 6.70
N LYS A 66 19.77 0.21 7.19
CA LYS A 66 20.81 -0.27 8.11
C LYS A 66 20.33 -0.35 9.55
N ASP A 67 19.46 0.57 9.94
CA ASP A 67 18.87 0.59 11.27
C ASP A 67 17.39 0.99 11.20
N THR A 68 16.54 0.07 11.58
CA THR A 68 15.08 0.30 11.60
C THR A 68 14.62 1.16 12.79
N ARG A 69 15.47 1.48 13.76
CA ARG A 69 15.14 2.44 14.84
C ARG A 69 15.18 3.87 14.32
N SER A 70 16.29 4.24 13.69
CA SER A 70 16.50 5.58 13.10
C SER A 70 15.92 5.71 11.69
N MET A 71 15.64 4.60 10.98
CA MET A 71 15.37 4.55 9.54
C MET A 71 16.57 5.02 8.71
N ALA A 72 17.77 4.84 9.23
CA ALA A 72 18.98 5.15 8.47
C ALA A 72 19.09 4.24 7.26
N ALA A 73 19.27 4.85 6.09
CA ALA A 73 19.42 4.19 4.81
C ALA A 73 20.83 4.37 4.26
N GLU A 74 21.36 3.33 3.62
CA GLU A 74 22.58 3.39 2.81
C GLU A 74 22.19 3.24 1.34
N PHE A 75 22.56 4.22 0.53
CA PHE A 75 22.26 4.24 -0.89
C PHE A 75 23.28 3.42 -1.71
N THR A 76 22.77 2.73 -2.72
CA THR A 76 23.58 2.01 -3.71
C THR A 76 23.50 2.74 -5.04
N GLY A 77 24.69 3.05 -5.62
CA GLY A 77 24.75 3.62 -6.96
C GLY A 77 24.41 5.10 -7.10
N GLY A 78 24.89 5.96 -6.19
CA GLY A 78 24.82 7.42 -6.27
C GLY A 78 24.01 8.09 -5.16
N ASP A 79 24.08 9.41 -5.12
CA ASP A 79 23.41 10.22 -4.10
C ASP A 79 21.91 10.31 -4.35
N GLY A 80 21.16 10.11 -3.28
CA GLY A 80 19.72 10.33 -3.24
C GLY A 80 18.87 9.12 -3.60
N PHE A 81 17.63 9.23 -3.18
CA PHE A 81 16.59 8.22 -3.31
C PHE A 81 16.14 8.03 -4.77
N ARG A 82 16.11 6.79 -5.21
CA ARG A 82 15.58 6.41 -6.54
C ARG A 82 14.66 5.20 -6.40
N THR A 83 13.61 5.17 -7.21
CA THR A 83 12.70 4.03 -7.31
C THR A 83 12.47 3.64 -8.76
N VAL A 84 12.33 2.34 -8.99
CA VAL A 84 11.91 1.74 -10.26
C VAL A 84 10.76 0.78 -10.00
N ASN A 85 9.97 0.49 -11.02
CA ASN A 85 8.93 -0.52 -10.94
C ASN A 85 9.17 -1.60 -11.99
N ARG A 86 8.80 -2.83 -11.67
CA ARG A 86 8.82 -3.97 -12.57
C ARG A 86 7.45 -4.59 -12.65
N PHE A 87 6.89 -4.54 -13.86
CA PHE A 87 5.58 -5.13 -14.14
C PHE A 87 5.75 -6.45 -14.89
N PHE A 88 4.96 -7.42 -14.51
CA PHE A 88 4.87 -8.68 -15.23
C PHE A 88 3.50 -9.34 -15.05
N LEU A 89 3.12 -10.10 -16.06
CA LEU A 89 2.02 -11.04 -15.95
C LEU A 89 2.56 -12.36 -15.39
N ALA A 90 1.83 -12.95 -14.46
CA ALA A 90 2.11 -14.28 -13.95
C ALA A 90 0.90 -15.19 -14.22
N SER A 91 1.16 -16.45 -14.59
CA SER A 91 0.13 -17.47 -14.66
C SER A 91 -0.54 -17.71 -13.29
N SER A 92 -1.69 -18.36 -13.27
CA SER A 92 -2.45 -18.61 -12.03
C SER A 92 -1.70 -19.46 -11.00
N ASP A 93 -0.73 -20.26 -11.42
CA ASP A 93 0.18 -21.06 -10.59
C ASP A 93 1.50 -20.35 -10.25
N PHE A 94 1.74 -19.14 -10.80
CA PHE A 94 2.96 -18.34 -10.67
C PHE A 94 4.23 -18.98 -11.26
N VAL A 95 4.10 -19.91 -12.19
CA VAL A 95 5.25 -20.57 -12.84
C VAL A 95 5.72 -19.79 -14.05
N ALA A 96 4.79 -19.44 -14.95
CA ALA A 96 5.11 -18.67 -16.14
C ALA A 96 4.98 -17.16 -15.87
N THR A 97 5.96 -16.36 -16.34
CA THR A 97 5.93 -14.92 -16.23
C THR A 97 6.30 -14.23 -17.54
N THR A 98 5.62 -13.12 -17.82
CA THR A 98 5.91 -12.26 -18.98
C THR A 98 6.14 -10.84 -18.52
N ARG A 99 7.31 -10.28 -18.76
CA ARG A 99 7.65 -8.89 -18.41
C ARG A 99 6.90 -7.89 -19.28
N LEU A 100 6.59 -6.72 -18.68
CA LEU A 100 5.91 -5.61 -19.32
C LEU A 100 6.77 -4.32 -19.27
N PRO A 101 7.88 -4.24 -20.07
CA PRO A 101 8.88 -3.17 -19.96
C PRO A 101 8.30 -1.77 -20.25
N ARG A 102 7.22 -1.67 -21.03
CA ARG A 102 6.55 -0.39 -21.32
C ARG A 102 5.90 0.18 -20.07
N LEU A 103 5.26 -0.66 -19.24
CA LEU A 103 4.73 -0.26 -17.94
C LEU A 103 5.85 0.07 -16.94
N ASP A 104 6.96 -0.66 -16.95
CA ASP A 104 8.14 -0.33 -16.13
C ASP A 104 8.54 1.14 -16.34
N LYS A 105 8.62 1.56 -17.60
CA LYS A 105 8.98 2.92 -18.00
C LYS A 105 7.89 3.93 -17.64
N ALA A 106 6.64 3.60 -17.88
CA ALA A 106 5.51 4.48 -17.60
C ALA A 106 5.39 4.81 -16.11
N PHE A 107 5.61 3.82 -15.22
CA PHE A 107 5.57 3.98 -13.76
C PHE A 107 6.94 4.32 -13.14
N ALA A 108 7.90 4.82 -13.90
CA ALA A 108 9.15 5.29 -13.33
C ALA A 108 8.92 6.39 -12.29
N ASN A 109 9.64 6.33 -11.15
CA ASN A 109 9.54 7.28 -10.02
C ASN A 109 8.17 7.32 -9.31
N VAL A 110 7.33 6.31 -9.48
CA VAL A 110 6.09 6.14 -8.71
C VAL A 110 6.35 5.15 -7.57
N GLU A 111 6.13 5.58 -6.33
CA GLU A 111 6.28 4.75 -5.15
C GLU A 111 4.99 3.99 -4.84
N ASP A 112 5.14 2.75 -4.35
CA ASP A 112 4.08 1.93 -3.73
C ASP A 112 2.83 1.82 -4.61
N VAL A 113 3.05 1.49 -5.89
CA VAL A 113 1.98 1.32 -6.87
C VAL A 113 0.96 0.29 -6.38
N LYS A 114 -0.29 0.69 -6.26
CA LYS A 114 -1.43 -0.16 -5.94
C LYS A 114 -2.21 -0.47 -7.21
N LEU A 115 -2.24 -1.73 -7.59
CA LEU A 115 -3.01 -2.20 -8.76
C LEU A 115 -4.45 -2.49 -8.35
N PHE A 116 -5.42 -2.02 -9.12
CA PHE A 116 -6.84 -2.27 -8.90
C PHE A 116 -7.63 -2.16 -10.21
N SER A 117 -8.86 -2.68 -10.20
CA SER A 117 -9.80 -2.53 -11.31
C SER A 117 -10.93 -1.57 -10.95
N PHE A 118 -11.36 -0.77 -11.93
CA PHE A 118 -12.51 0.10 -11.82
C PHE A 118 -13.20 0.20 -13.19
N GLY A 119 -14.52 -0.02 -13.23
CA GLY A 119 -15.30 0.04 -14.48
C GLY A 119 -14.87 -0.96 -15.56
N GLY A 120 -14.26 -2.09 -15.16
CA GLY A 120 -13.70 -3.09 -16.09
C GLY A 120 -12.32 -2.71 -16.65
N GLU A 121 -11.76 -1.57 -16.27
CA GLU A 121 -10.44 -1.08 -16.65
C GLU A 121 -9.42 -1.30 -15.53
N ILE A 122 -8.13 -1.27 -15.86
CA ILE A 122 -7.02 -1.49 -14.93
C ILE A 122 -6.36 -0.16 -14.59
N TYR A 123 -6.11 0.05 -13.31
CA TYR A 123 -5.44 1.24 -12.79
C TYR A 123 -4.28 0.86 -11.89
N GLY A 124 -3.26 1.73 -11.91
CA GLY A 124 -2.19 1.73 -10.92
C GLY A 124 -2.14 3.10 -10.23
N MET A 125 -2.17 3.14 -8.91
CA MET A 125 -2.08 4.37 -8.13
C MET A 125 -0.89 4.31 -7.18
N GLY A 126 -0.13 5.39 -7.09
CA GLY A 126 1.01 5.48 -6.18
C GLY A 126 1.36 6.92 -5.84
N SER A 127 2.49 7.11 -5.15
CA SER A 127 3.02 8.44 -4.82
C SER A 127 4.15 8.79 -5.79
N ARG A 128 3.97 9.83 -6.60
CA ARG A 128 5.03 10.35 -7.48
C ARG A 128 5.82 11.42 -6.75
N VAL A 129 7.14 11.24 -6.67
CA VAL A 129 8.05 12.27 -6.16
C VAL A 129 8.07 13.43 -7.16
N THR A 130 7.67 14.62 -6.70
CA THR A 130 7.61 15.85 -7.51
C THR A 130 8.81 16.75 -7.27
N ASP A 131 9.35 16.72 -6.05
CA ASP A 131 10.57 17.41 -5.69
C ASP A 131 11.36 16.53 -4.71
N ARG A 132 12.64 16.31 -5.01
CA ARG A 132 13.52 15.47 -4.19
C ARG A 132 14.15 16.22 -3.03
N ASP A 133 14.37 17.52 -3.18
CA ASP A 133 15.06 18.33 -2.19
C ASP A 133 14.16 18.58 -0.98
N ASP A 134 12.86 18.79 -1.20
CA ASP A 134 11.87 18.94 -0.13
C ASP A 134 11.05 17.68 0.15
N ASN A 135 11.36 16.56 -0.53
CA ASN A 135 10.67 15.29 -0.42
C ASN A 135 9.15 15.39 -0.69
N SER A 136 8.76 16.27 -1.61
CA SER A 136 7.37 16.45 -2.01
C SER A 136 6.90 15.27 -2.87
N CYS A 137 5.69 14.81 -2.62
CA CYS A 137 5.07 13.78 -3.46
C CYS A 137 3.55 13.99 -3.57
N ARG A 138 3.00 13.62 -4.73
CA ARG A 138 1.57 13.65 -5.04
C ARG A 138 1.06 12.25 -5.33
N ILE A 139 -0.21 12.03 -5.09
CA ILE A 139 -0.87 10.83 -5.60
C ILE A 139 -0.99 10.95 -7.11
N THR A 140 -0.56 9.92 -7.82
CA THR A 140 -0.76 9.79 -9.26
C THR A 140 -1.59 8.55 -9.56
N LEU A 141 -2.54 8.70 -10.47
CA LEU A 141 -3.42 7.64 -10.96
C LEU A 141 -3.05 7.36 -12.42
N GLY A 142 -2.65 6.13 -12.72
CA GLY A 142 -2.34 5.64 -14.07
C GLY A 142 -3.44 4.73 -14.57
N HIS A 143 -4.11 5.08 -15.66
CA HIS A 143 -5.00 4.18 -16.40
C HIS A 143 -4.15 3.29 -17.31
N ILE A 144 -4.11 2.00 -17.04
CA ILE A 144 -3.30 1.01 -17.77
C ILE A 144 -4.14 0.46 -18.92
N ARG A 145 -3.63 0.56 -20.15
CA ARG A 145 -4.30 -0.01 -21.33
C ARG A 145 -4.39 -1.54 -21.21
N ARG A 146 -5.47 -2.12 -21.73
CA ARG A 146 -5.75 -3.56 -21.63
C ARG A 146 -4.67 -4.44 -22.26
N ASP A 147 -3.97 -3.93 -23.28
CA ASP A 147 -2.83 -4.60 -23.92
C ASP A 147 -1.51 -4.39 -23.18
N PHE A 148 -1.53 -3.70 -22.04
CA PHE A 148 -0.36 -3.34 -21.24
C PHE A 148 0.73 -2.56 -21.99
N SER A 149 0.37 -1.89 -23.09
CA SER A 149 1.32 -1.15 -23.93
C SER A 149 1.73 0.20 -23.34
N SER A 150 0.86 0.80 -22.52
CA SER A 150 1.11 2.11 -21.89
C SER A 150 0.19 2.33 -20.68
N ALA A 151 0.45 3.43 -19.97
CA ALA A 151 -0.47 3.97 -18.98
C ALA A 151 -0.57 5.50 -19.13
N ASP A 152 -1.78 6.03 -19.03
CA ASP A 152 -2.08 7.46 -19.07
C ASP A 152 -2.23 7.98 -17.64
N PHE A 153 -1.42 8.96 -17.26
CA PHE A 153 -1.29 9.42 -15.87
C PHE A 153 -1.99 10.72 -15.61
N GLN A 154 -2.52 10.81 -14.40
CA GLN A 154 -3.10 12.01 -13.85
C GLN A 154 -2.67 12.20 -12.39
N ASP A 155 -2.05 13.33 -12.08
CA ASP A 155 -1.72 13.69 -10.71
C ASP A 155 -2.98 14.26 -10.03
N ILE A 156 -3.22 13.79 -8.81
CA ILE A 156 -4.38 14.18 -8.01
C ILE A 156 -3.92 15.25 -7.01
N PRO A 157 -4.50 16.46 -7.06
CA PRO A 157 -4.19 17.51 -6.09
C PRO A 157 -4.51 17.08 -4.66
N SER A 158 -3.67 17.49 -3.71
CA SER A 158 -3.93 17.27 -2.29
C SER A 158 -5.18 18.03 -1.84
N PRO A 159 -6.19 17.39 -1.25
CA PRO A 159 -7.37 18.07 -0.73
C PRO A 159 -7.06 18.92 0.51
N PHE A 160 -5.89 18.73 1.12
CA PHE A 160 -5.44 19.45 2.33
C PHE A 160 -4.23 20.35 2.09
N GLY A 161 -3.73 20.46 0.86
CA GLY A 161 -2.56 21.25 0.53
C GLY A 161 -1.25 20.76 1.17
N ILE A 162 -1.17 19.48 1.54
CA ILE A 162 0.06 18.93 2.13
C ILE A 162 1.06 18.52 1.05
N ARG A 163 2.36 18.60 1.40
CA ARG A 163 3.45 18.30 0.46
C ARG A 163 3.64 16.80 0.19
N GLN A 164 3.30 15.95 1.16
CA GLN A 164 3.55 14.51 1.09
C GLN A 164 2.24 13.73 1.15
N GLU A 165 1.66 13.46 -0.01
CA GLU A 165 0.48 12.60 -0.12
C GLU A 165 0.90 11.14 -0.33
N LYS A 166 0.50 10.27 0.59
CA LYS A 166 0.83 8.85 0.57
C LYS A 166 -0.30 7.98 1.10
N ASN A 167 -0.28 6.73 0.71
CA ASN A 167 -1.05 5.64 1.35
C ASN A 167 -2.57 5.76 1.23
N TRP A 168 -3.08 6.40 0.19
CA TRP A 168 -4.50 6.32 -0.12
C TRP A 168 -4.88 4.90 -0.57
N SER A 169 -6.06 4.43 -0.17
CA SER A 169 -6.56 3.10 -0.54
C SER A 169 -7.73 3.22 -1.50
N PRO A 170 -7.57 2.86 -2.79
CA PRO A 170 -8.62 2.97 -3.79
C PRO A 170 -9.68 1.87 -3.61
N PHE A 171 -10.94 2.20 -3.91
CA PHE A 171 -12.05 1.26 -4.01
C PHE A 171 -13.16 1.83 -4.91
N SER A 172 -14.02 0.96 -5.42
CA SER A 172 -15.13 1.36 -6.28
C SER A 172 -16.48 1.07 -5.64
N ARG A 173 -17.44 2.01 -5.80
CA ARG A 173 -18.81 1.83 -5.36
C ARG A 173 -19.77 2.59 -6.27
N ASP A 174 -20.88 1.96 -6.63
CA ASP A 174 -21.98 2.58 -7.40
C ASP A 174 -21.49 3.33 -8.66
N GLY A 175 -20.53 2.73 -9.40
CA GLY A 175 -19.94 3.33 -10.59
C GLY A 175 -18.98 4.51 -10.33
N HIS A 176 -18.59 4.76 -9.08
CA HIS A 176 -17.66 5.82 -8.70
C HIS A 176 -16.38 5.25 -8.10
N LEU A 177 -15.26 5.94 -8.34
CA LEU A 177 -13.97 5.67 -7.71
C LEU A 177 -13.81 6.51 -6.45
N TYR A 178 -13.44 5.86 -5.37
CA TYR A 178 -13.20 6.46 -4.07
C TYR A 178 -11.82 6.10 -3.55
N PHE A 179 -11.35 6.89 -2.57
CA PHE A 179 -10.12 6.64 -1.82
C PHE A 179 -10.40 6.75 -0.32
N VAL A 180 -9.99 5.76 0.46
CA VAL A 180 -9.86 5.96 1.90
C VAL A 180 -8.56 6.73 2.12
N TYR A 181 -8.69 7.98 2.53
CA TYR A 181 -7.58 8.87 2.88
C TYR A 181 -7.03 8.58 4.28
N SER A 182 -7.94 8.37 5.23
CA SER A 182 -7.64 8.05 6.62
C SER A 182 -8.66 7.06 7.17
N TYR A 183 -8.21 6.14 8.02
CA TYR A 183 -9.09 5.17 8.70
C TYR A 183 -9.51 5.64 10.10
N HIS A 184 -8.80 6.59 10.70
CA HIS A 184 -9.16 7.11 12.02
C HIS A 184 -8.62 8.53 12.23
N PRO A 185 -9.48 9.55 12.23
CA PRO A 185 -10.90 9.50 11.83
C PRO A 185 -11.04 9.04 10.38
N LEU A 186 -12.18 8.48 10.05
CA LEU A 186 -12.45 8.03 8.69
C LEU A 186 -12.62 9.24 7.77
N VAL A 187 -11.82 9.28 6.71
CA VAL A 187 -11.91 10.29 5.64
C VAL A 187 -11.94 9.58 4.30
N ILE A 188 -13.01 9.80 3.55
CA ILE A 188 -13.22 9.23 2.22
C ILE A 188 -13.29 10.35 1.20
N LEU A 189 -12.56 10.17 0.11
CA LEU A 189 -12.54 11.07 -1.04
C LEU A 189 -13.18 10.39 -2.23
N ARG A 190 -14.01 11.10 -2.99
CA ARG A 190 -14.55 10.67 -4.28
C ARG A 190 -13.73 11.28 -5.39
N TYR A 191 -13.32 10.47 -6.36
CA TYR A 191 -12.59 10.95 -7.52
C TYR A 191 -13.53 11.49 -8.62
N ARG A 192 -13.14 12.62 -9.20
CA ARG A 192 -13.83 13.29 -10.29
C ARG A 192 -12.99 13.18 -11.56
N PHE A 193 -13.41 12.33 -12.49
CA PHE A 193 -12.69 12.09 -13.74
C PHE A 193 -12.70 13.31 -14.67
N ASP A 194 -13.75 14.13 -14.62
CA ASP A 194 -13.93 15.35 -15.44
C ASP A 194 -12.93 16.46 -15.10
N SER A 195 -12.50 16.54 -13.86
CA SER A 195 -11.63 17.60 -13.35
C SER A 195 -10.32 17.09 -12.74
N ALA A 196 -10.10 15.77 -12.78
CA ALA A 196 -8.93 15.13 -12.17
C ALA A 196 -8.70 15.51 -10.70
N SER A 197 -9.77 15.70 -9.96
CA SER A 197 -9.75 16.17 -8.60
C SER A 197 -10.45 15.20 -7.65
N VAL A 198 -10.41 15.52 -6.37
CA VAL A 198 -11.15 14.77 -5.35
C VAL A 198 -12.06 15.71 -4.56
N GLU A 199 -13.21 15.18 -4.16
CA GLU A 199 -14.14 15.83 -3.25
C GLU A 199 -14.34 14.97 -1.99
N PHE A 200 -14.64 15.59 -0.85
CA PHE A 200 -14.97 14.85 0.37
C PHE A 200 -16.31 14.14 0.20
N HIS A 201 -16.34 12.86 0.56
CA HIS A 201 -17.59 12.09 0.54
C HIS A 201 -18.63 12.67 1.50
N GLN A 202 -18.18 13.17 2.66
CA GLN A 202 -19.02 13.87 3.64
C GLN A 202 -18.42 15.27 3.89
N PRO A 203 -19.24 16.33 3.89
CA PRO A 203 -18.74 17.72 4.01
C PRO A 203 -17.95 18.00 5.30
N ASP A 204 -18.32 17.37 6.42
CA ASP A 204 -17.65 17.52 7.72
C ASP A 204 -16.20 16.96 7.69
N GLN A 205 -15.89 16.04 6.79
CA GLN A 205 -14.54 15.51 6.59
C GLN A 205 -13.55 16.58 6.11
N ALA A 206 -14.03 17.67 5.52
CA ALA A 206 -13.19 18.82 5.14
C ALA A 206 -12.53 19.52 6.36
N ALA A 207 -13.10 19.35 7.55
CA ALA A 207 -12.53 19.85 8.80
C ALA A 207 -11.32 19.03 9.30
N TYR A 208 -11.07 17.86 8.71
CA TYR A 208 -9.92 17.02 9.06
C TYR A 208 -8.59 17.75 8.82
N ARG A 209 -7.63 17.56 9.71
CA ARG A 209 -6.29 18.16 9.62
C ARG A 209 -5.24 17.07 9.72
N PRO A 210 -4.67 16.62 8.58
CA PRO A 210 -3.71 15.51 8.53
C PRO A 210 -2.53 15.66 9.47
N ASN A 211 -2.05 16.89 9.66
CA ASN A 211 -0.88 17.18 10.48
C ASN A 211 -1.21 17.35 11.98
N ALA A 212 -2.49 17.45 12.34
CA ALA A 212 -2.90 17.68 13.75
C ALA A 212 -2.83 16.42 14.60
N LEU A 213 -2.96 15.24 13.96
CA LEU A 213 -2.85 13.95 14.63
C LEU A 213 -1.76 13.12 13.97
N PRO A 214 -0.97 12.38 14.75
CA PRO A 214 -0.13 11.36 14.16
C PRO A 214 -1.05 10.36 13.47
N PHE A 215 -0.84 10.08 12.19
CA PHE A 215 -1.54 9.00 11.50
C PHE A 215 -1.23 7.70 12.22
N LEU A 216 -2.15 7.26 13.06
CA LEU A 216 -2.00 6.02 13.78
C LEU A 216 -2.20 4.82 12.85
N VAL A 217 -3.05 4.99 11.83
CA VAL A 217 -3.39 3.95 10.84
C VAL A 217 -3.33 4.54 9.44
N CYS A 218 -2.47 3.97 8.61
CA CYS A 218 -2.27 4.36 7.22
C CYS A 218 -2.82 3.28 6.29
N GLY A 219 -3.36 3.67 5.15
CA GLY A 219 -3.79 2.76 4.11
C GLY A 219 -2.62 1.94 3.54
N SER A 220 -2.93 0.71 3.16
CA SER A 220 -1.97 -0.21 2.54
C SER A 220 -2.56 -0.78 1.25
N SER A 221 -3.48 -1.74 1.31
CA SER A 221 -4.04 -2.38 0.13
C SER A 221 -5.13 -1.53 -0.56
N PRO A 222 -5.45 -1.78 -1.83
CA PRO A 222 -6.74 -1.47 -2.42
C PRO A 222 -7.88 -2.15 -1.67
N GLY A 223 -9.11 -1.63 -1.82
CA GLY A 223 -10.31 -2.24 -1.30
C GLY A 223 -10.73 -3.46 -2.09
N LEU A 224 -10.84 -4.59 -1.43
CA LEU A 224 -11.38 -5.82 -1.98
C LEU A 224 -12.90 -5.84 -1.77
N ALA A 225 -13.65 -5.88 -2.86
CA ALA A 225 -15.11 -5.95 -2.79
C ALA A 225 -15.57 -7.29 -2.15
N THR A 226 -16.53 -7.20 -1.23
CA THR A 226 -17.17 -8.33 -0.54
C THR A 226 -18.69 -8.20 -0.64
N ARG A 227 -19.43 -9.19 -0.14
CA ARG A 227 -20.91 -9.11 -0.11
C ARG A 227 -21.43 -7.97 0.79
N SER A 228 -20.72 -7.60 1.83
CA SER A 228 -21.13 -6.61 2.83
C SER A 228 -20.42 -5.25 2.72
N GLY A 229 -19.57 -5.05 1.70
CA GLY A 229 -18.79 -3.82 1.54
C GLY A 229 -17.41 -4.09 0.98
N HIS A 230 -16.42 -3.41 1.50
CA HIS A 230 -15.02 -3.54 1.06
C HIS A 230 -14.12 -3.92 2.23
N LEU A 231 -13.17 -4.82 1.99
CA LEU A 231 -12.15 -5.22 2.94
C LEU A 231 -10.80 -4.60 2.54
N PHE A 232 -10.12 -4.03 3.51
CA PHE A 232 -8.79 -3.42 3.34
C PHE A 232 -7.80 -4.00 4.35
N VAL A 233 -6.54 -3.99 3.98
CA VAL A 233 -5.45 -4.05 4.96
C VAL A 233 -4.94 -2.63 5.17
N ALA A 234 -4.83 -2.21 6.42
CA ALA A 234 -4.17 -0.98 6.81
C ALA A 234 -3.06 -1.28 7.83
N HIS A 235 -2.08 -0.41 7.95
CA HIS A 235 -0.96 -0.63 8.87
C HIS A 235 -0.86 0.46 9.92
N ARG A 236 -0.30 0.07 11.08
CA ARG A 236 0.10 0.98 12.14
C ARG A 236 1.58 0.81 12.43
N ARG A 237 2.25 1.94 12.65
CA ARG A 237 3.64 1.94 13.11
C ARG A 237 3.71 1.51 14.57
N SER A 238 4.64 0.63 14.89
CA SER A 238 4.89 0.11 16.24
C SER A 238 6.39 0.00 16.47
N VAL A 239 6.78 -0.33 17.70
CA VAL A 239 8.15 -0.67 18.06
C VAL A 239 8.19 -2.02 18.73
N ARG A 240 9.30 -2.73 18.57
CA ARG A 240 9.59 -3.99 19.23
C ARG A 240 10.40 -3.74 20.49
N LEU A 241 9.96 -4.28 21.61
CA LEU A 241 10.73 -4.29 22.85
C LEU A 241 11.71 -5.49 22.85
N PRO A 242 12.86 -5.36 23.53
CA PRO A 242 13.34 -4.19 24.28
C PRO A 242 14.10 -3.15 23.42
N ASN A 243 14.50 -3.50 22.20
CA ASN A 243 15.46 -2.75 21.39
C ASN A 243 14.87 -1.65 20.51
N LEU A 244 13.59 -1.35 20.65
CA LEU A 244 12.86 -0.26 19.99
C LEU A 244 12.94 -0.22 18.45
N HIS A 245 13.27 -1.35 17.81
CA HIS A 245 13.20 -1.42 16.34
C HIS A 245 11.77 -1.18 15.86
N ARG A 246 11.63 -0.38 14.81
CA ARG A 246 10.33 -0.11 14.20
C ARG A 246 9.78 -1.37 13.55
N ALA A 247 8.48 -1.55 13.69
CA ALA A 247 7.72 -2.56 13.00
C ALA A 247 6.40 -1.97 12.51
N TYR A 248 5.88 -2.45 11.41
CA TYR A 248 4.51 -2.18 10.99
C TYR A 248 3.67 -3.40 11.32
N VAL A 249 2.55 -3.16 11.96
CA VAL A 249 1.53 -4.18 12.21
C VAL A 249 0.32 -3.89 11.35
N SER A 250 -0.18 -4.91 10.70
CA SER A 250 -1.32 -4.82 9.80
C SER A 250 -2.62 -5.10 10.54
N ARG A 251 -3.74 -4.55 10.07
CA ARG A 251 -5.08 -4.87 10.55
C ARG A 251 -6.05 -4.83 9.39
N LEU A 252 -7.07 -5.68 9.45
CA LEU A 252 -8.19 -5.62 8.52
C LEU A 252 -9.14 -4.48 8.91
N TYR A 253 -9.65 -3.79 7.90
CA TYR A 253 -10.73 -2.81 8.02
C TYR A 253 -11.83 -3.17 7.04
N HIS A 254 -13.04 -3.28 7.55
CA HIS A 254 -14.23 -3.47 6.74
C HIS A 254 -14.96 -2.15 6.61
N LEU A 255 -15.14 -1.68 5.39
CA LEU A 255 -15.97 -0.53 5.05
C LEU A 255 -17.28 -1.06 4.51
N ASP A 256 -18.37 -0.85 5.26
CA ASP A 256 -19.69 -1.30 4.85
C ASP A 256 -20.30 -0.48 3.70
N TRP A 257 -21.44 -0.89 3.19
CA TRP A 257 -22.14 -0.15 2.14
C TRP A 257 -22.67 1.23 2.57
N ARG A 258 -22.65 1.57 3.86
CA ARG A 258 -22.97 2.90 4.38
C ARG A 258 -21.75 3.80 4.49
N MET A 259 -20.59 3.35 4.01
CA MET A 259 -19.30 4.04 4.11
C MET A 259 -18.82 4.23 5.56
N SER A 260 -19.21 3.32 6.46
CA SER A 260 -18.69 3.25 7.83
C SER A 260 -17.59 2.21 7.91
N ALA A 261 -16.43 2.60 8.44
CA ALA A 261 -15.29 1.70 8.58
C ALA A 261 -15.20 1.13 10.00
N VAL A 262 -15.11 -0.19 10.08
CA VAL A 262 -14.90 -0.90 11.35
C VAL A 262 -13.61 -1.71 11.25
N ALA A 263 -12.77 -1.62 12.29
CA ALA A 263 -11.62 -2.49 12.42
C ALA A 263 -12.09 -3.94 12.63
N ALA A 264 -11.66 -4.85 11.78
CA ALA A 264 -12.00 -6.26 11.83
C ALA A 264 -10.82 -7.07 12.37
N GLY A 265 -11.01 -7.70 13.52
CA GLY A 265 -10.01 -8.55 14.16
C GLY A 265 -8.84 -7.82 14.82
N SER A 266 -7.81 -8.57 15.09
CA SER A 266 -6.60 -8.15 15.80
C SER A 266 -5.56 -7.53 14.84
N TYR A 267 -4.58 -6.81 15.38
CA TYR A 267 -3.36 -6.54 14.63
C TYR A 267 -2.61 -7.83 14.33
N PHE A 268 -1.99 -7.91 13.17
CA PHE A 268 -1.20 -9.08 12.77
C PHE A 268 0.09 -8.69 12.04
N VAL A 269 1.01 -9.64 12.01
CA VAL A 269 2.20 -9.65 11.15
C VAL A 269 2.22 -10.94 10.36
N ILE A 270 2.82 -10.92 9.17
CA ILE A 270 3.05 -12.12 8.38
C ILE A 270 4.41 -12.66 8.77
N GLU A 271 4.44 -13.92 9.29
CA GLU A 271 5.63 -14.63 9.77
C GLU A 271 6.34 -13.97 10.95
N ARG A 272 6.92 -12.78 10.80
CA ARG A 272 7.69 -12.08 11.83
C ARG A 272 7.51 -10.58 11.77
N PRO A 273 7.63 -9.88 12.91
CA PRO A 273 7.56 -8.43 12.93
C PRO A 273 8.77 -7.80 12.21
N ALA A 274 8.47 -6.89 11.29
CA ALA A 274 9.41 -6.11 10.49
C ALA A 274 8.77 -4.78 10.09
N ILE A 275 9.45 -3.94 9.33
CA ILE A 275 8.79 -2.88 8.57
C ILE A 275 8.09 -3.58 7.40
N GLN A 276 6.90 -4.09 7.67
CA GLN A 276 6.13 -4.91 6.75
C GLN A 276 5.01 -4.08 6.13
N PHE A 277 5.13 -3.81 4.82
CA PHE A 277 4.14 -3.02 4.11
C PHE A 277 3.33 -3.90 3.17
N VAL A 278 2.04 -4.09 3.50
CA VAL A 278 1.10 -4.79 2.62
C VAL A 278 0.62 -3.83 1.54
N ASN A 279 0.73 -4.22 0.26
CA ASN A 279 0.34 -3.36 -0.86
C ASN A 279 -0.69 -4.00 -1.82
N GLY A 280 -1.05 -5.25 -1.59
CA GLY A 280 -2.10 -5.94 -2.34
C GLY A 280 -2.84 -6.98 -1.50
N LEU A 281 -4.12 -7.11 -1.76
CA LEU A 281 -5.03 -8.08 -1.15
C LEU A 281 -5.95 -8.64 -2.22
N ILE A 282 -5.91 -9.95 -2.41
CA ILE A 282 -6.83 -10.68 -3.29
C ILE A 282 -7.43 -11.84 -2.49
N MET A 283 -8.66 -12.18 -2.80
CA MET A 283 -9.33 -13.32 -2.20
C MET A 283 -10.14 -14.06 -3.28
N ASP A 284 -10.04 -15.37 -3.28
CA ASP A 284 -10.93 -16.24 -4.01
C ASP A 284 -11.81 -17.09 -3.07
N ARG A 285 -12.38 -18.20 -3.56
CA ARG A 285 -13.26 -19.04 -2.76
C ARG A 285 -12.56 -19.65 -1.54
N GLN A 286 -11.30 -20.05 -1.68
CA GLN A 286 -10.55 -20.83 -0.68
C GLN A 286 -9.28 -20.13 -0.19
N SER A 287 -8.79 -19.10 -0.90
CA SER A 287 -7.48 -18.53 -0.67
C SER A 287 -7.53 -17.03 -0.41
N VAL A 288 -6.60 -16.55 0.39
CA VAL A 288 -6.26 -15.14 0.55
C VAL A 288 -4.80 -14.97 0.11
N PHE A 289 -4.58 -14.01 -0.78
CA PHE A 289 -3.26 -13.62 -1.27
C PHE A 289 -2.94 -12.22 -0.77
N ILE A 290 -1.79 -12.07 -0.12
CA ILE A 290 -1.32 -10.78 0.40
C ILE A 290 0.08 -10.53 -0.16
N SER A 291 0.21 -9.48 -0.97
CA SER A 291 1.53 -9.03 -1.43
C SER A 291 2.09 -8.01 -0.46
N TYR A 292 3.37 -8.17 -0.06
CA TYR A 292 3.99 -7.34 0.95
C TYR A 292 5.50 -7.24 0.78
N GLY A 293 6.06 -6.12 1.25
CA GLY A 293 7.49 -5.91 1.38
C GLY A 293 7.94 -6.00 2.84
N ASN A 294 9.20 -6.37 3.07
CA ASN A 294 9.83 -6.34 4.38
C ASN A 294 11.09 -5.47 4.33
N ASN A 295 11.21 -4.50 5.26
CA ASN A 295 12.39 -3.66 5.48
C ASN A 295 12.94 -3.02 4.21
N ASP A 296 12.07 -2.74 3.23
CA ASP A 296 12.41 -2.20 1.91
C ASP A 296 13.51 -2.98 1.14
N ASN A 297 13.65 -4.30 1.40
CA ASN A 297 14.65 -5.11 0.73
C ASN A 297 14.17 -6.50 0.30
N SER A 298 12.89 -6.78 0.43
CA SER A 298 12.29 -8.01 -0.09
C SER A 298 10.82 -7.83 -0.46
N ALA A 299 10.36 -8.55 -1.48
CA ALA A 299 9.02 -8.52 -2.02
C ALA A 299 8.43 -9.93 -2.07
N HIS A 300 7.29 -10.13 -1.43
CA HIS A 300 6.69 -11.44 -1.24
C HIS A 300 5.21 -11.48 -1.58
N LEU A 301 4.72 -12.68 -1.89
CA LEU A 301 3.30 -13.00 -1.96
C LEU A 301 3.02 -14.14 -0.97
N ALA A 302 2.28 -13.84 0.10
CA ALA A 302 1.79 -14.83 1.04
C ALA A 302 0.46 -15.41 0.56
N CYS A 303 0.37 -16.75 0.53
CA CYS A 303 -0.82 -17.50 0.18
C CYS A 303 -1.36 -18.23 1.41
N PHE A 304 -2.59 -17.91 1.80
CA PHE A 304 -3.25 -18.49 2.96
C PHE A 304 -4.48 -19.29 2.54
N HIS A 305 -4.84 -20.31 3.31
CA HIS A 305 -6.22 -20.79 3.30
C HIS A 305 -7.12 -19.74 3.97
N LYS A 306 -8.26 -19.46 3.35
CA LYS A 306 -9.14 -18.35 3.76
C LYS A 306 -9.57 -18.44 5.22
N ASP A 307 -10.11 -19.60 5.63
CA ASP A 307 -10.62 -19.76 6.98
C ASP A 307 -9.49 -19.73 8.04
N GLU A 308 -8.33 -20.25 7.71
CA GLU A 308 -7.15 -20.20 8.59
C GLU A 308 -6.67 -18.77 8.78
N PHE A 309 -6.61 -17.99 7.68
CA PHE A 309 -6.25 -16.57 7.75
C PHE A 309 -7.19 -15.79 8.66
N PHE A 310 -8.51 -15.87 8.43
CA PHE A 310 -9.46 -15.11 9.23
C PHE A 310 -9.47 -15.55 10.69
N ARG A 311 -9.32 -16.82 11.00
CA ARG A 311 -9.14 -17.29 12.39
C ARG A 311 -7.86 -16.78 13.04
N ALA A 312 -6.76 -16.70 12.29
CA ALA A 312 -5.48 -16.20 12.80
C ALA A 312 -5.51 -14.71 13.13
N VAL A 313 -6.32 -13.91 12.41
CA VAL A 313 -6.36 -12.45 12.57
C VAL A 313 -7.63 -11.94 13.31
N ALA A 314 -8.56 -12.82 13.65
CA ALA A 314 -9.80 -12.52 14.40
C ALA A 314 -9.58 -12.04 15.88
#